data_f1e917e4ff2b827074ec4c9a9afb6547
#
_entry.id   f1e917e4ff2b827074ec4c9a9afb6547
#
_cell.length_a   1.000
_cell.length_b   1.000
_cell.length_c   1.000
_cell.angle_alpha   90.00
_cell.angle_beta   90.00
_cell.angle_gamma   90.00
#
_symmetry.space_group_name_H-M   'P 1'
#
loop_
_entity.id
_entity.type
_entity.pdbx_description
1 polymer ?
#
loop_
_entity_poly.entity_id
_entity_poly.type
_entity_poly.pdbx_seq_one_letter_code
_entity_poly.pdbx_strand_id
1 'polypeptide(L)'
;LVVLSLMAVFLVGPLITTVTAGEYWSSAATWRFPLQVLGFLDTSQGPAGVFADNPWSGEFSAPLWTLRYEVLAYIGAGVLVLSPLPWTRRTALVLYLATTLGHALLSGAGQDLPGLLTASARLSAPFALGMLIHALRHSWPVSPWPAVAAVGVWWLAGASPLAEPFLNLALAAGLFWIAFAPLGGLPTWHRMPDWSYGIYIWHYPVMQAVLVMDPGAGPVETGLAALV
;
A
#
# COMPACT_ATOMS: atom_id res chain seq x y z
N LEU A 1 11.16 -6.75 6.06
CA LEU A 1 11.52 -7.25 4.72
C LEU A 1 12.55 -8.38 4.76
N VAL A 2 13.66 -8.27 5.51
CA VAL A 2 14.67 -9.35 5.63
C VAL A 2 14.01 -10.65 6.09
N VAL A 3 13.23 -10.61 7.19
CA VAL A 3 12.53 -11.80 7.71
C VAL A 3 11.58 -12.38 6.66
N LEU A 4 10.79 -11.52 6.00
CA LEU A 4 9.87 -11.96 4.95
C LEU A 4 10.60 -12.70 3.82
N SER A 5 11.68 -12.12 3.30
CA SER A 5 12.43 -12.70 2.17
C SER A 5 13.12 -14.01 2.55
N LEU A 6 13.67 -14.11 3.78
CA LEU A 6 14.26 -15.35 4.27
C LEU A 6 13.20 -16.44 4.51
N MET A 7 12.07 -16.10 5.12
CA MET A 7 10.96 -17.04 5.28
C MET A 7 10.39 -17.49 3.94
N ALA A 8 10.27 -16.58 2.97
CA ALA A 8 9.81 -16.93 1.63
C ALA A 8 10.73 -17.98 0.96
N VAL A 9 12.04 -17.81 1.07
CA VAL A 9 13.01 -18.70 0.40
C VAL A 9 13.27 -19.99 1.18
N PHE A 10 13.42 -19.90 2.52
CA PHE A 10 13.92 -21.04 3.30
C PHE A 10 12.84 -21.81 4.06
N LEU A 11 11.65 -21.23 4.25
CA LEU A 11 10.56 -21.88 4.97
C LEU A 11 9.36 -22.13 4.07
N VAL A 12 8.72 -21.07 3.58
CA VAL A 12 7.48 -21.17 2.82
C VAL A 12 7.71 -21.83 1.47
N GLY A 13 8.74 -21.38 0.75
CA GLY A 13 9.05 -21.87 -0.59
C GLY A 13 9.26 -23.38 -0.66
N PRO A 14 10.16 -23.99 0.14
CA PRO A 14 10.35 -25.44 0.14
C PRO A 14 9.12 -26.27 0.52
N LEU A 15 8.17 -25.69 1.27
CA LEU A 15 6.95 -26.39 1.71
C LEU A 15 5.84 -26.38 0.65
N ILE A 16 5.80 -25.36 -0.21
CA ILE A 16 4.65 -25.12 -1.12
C ILE A 16 5.04 -24.96 -2.59
N THR A 17 6.33 -25.07 -2.92
CA THR A 17 6.78 -25.04 -4.32
C THR A 17 6.25 -26.23 -5.10
N THR A 18 5.90 -26.04 -6.35
CA THR A 18 5.45 -27.07 -7.29
C THR A 18 6.60 -27.69 -8.08
N VAL A 19 7.83 -27.13 -7.98
CA VAL A 19 9.01 -27.67 -8.65
C VAL A 19 9.80 -28.60 -7.71
N THR A 20 10.67 -29.42 -8.29
CA THR A 20 11.53 -30.30 -7.49
C THR A 20 12.51 -29.52 -6.60
N ALA A 21 12.98 -30.10 -5.50
CA ALA A 21 13.94 -29.46 -4.62
C ALA A 21 15.22 -29.02 -5.35
N GLY A 22 15.69 -29.86 -6.30
CA GLY A 22 16.86 -29.52 -7.11
C GLY A 22 16.62 -28.29 -8.00
N GLU A 23 15.49 -28.23 -8.69
CA GLU A 23 15.10 -27.08 -9.51
C GLU A 23 14.89 -25.83 -8.66
N TYR A 24 14.24 -25.96 -7.50
CA TYR A 24 14.00 -24.85 -6.60
C TYR A 24 15.30 -24.16 -6.18
N TRP A 25 16.27 -24.93 -5.68
CA TRP A 25 17.54 -24.39 -5.18
C TRP A 25 18.50 -23.96 -6.29
N SER A 26 18.39 -24.52 -7.49
CA SER A 26 19.19 -24.10 -8.66
C SER A 26 18.59 -22.89 -9.40
N SER A 27 17.33 -22.56 -9.12
CA SER A 27 16.64 -21.48 -9.83
C SER A 27 17.16 -20.10 -9.45
N ALA A 28 17.45 -19.29 -10.46
CA ALA A 28 17.81 -17.89 -10.28
C ALA A 28 16.66 -17.07 -9.64
N ALA A 29 15.38 -17.44 -9.87
CA ALA A 29 14.23 -16.76 -9.31
C ALA A 29 14.24 -16.84 -7.76
N THR A 30 14.55 -18.02 -7.22
CA THR A 30 14.64 -18.26 -5.78
C THR A 30 15.64 -17.31 -5.10
N TRP A 31 16.83 -17.16 -5.68
CA TRP A 31 17.90 -16.33 -5.11
C TRP A 31 17.77 -14.83 -5.42
N ARG A 32 17.09 -14.48 -6.53
CA ARG A 32 16.80 -13.07 -6.85
C ARG A 32 15.73 -12.47 -5.94
N PHE A 33 14.78 -13.26 -5.47
CA PHE A 33 13.65 -12.76 -4.70
C PHE A 33 14.07 -11.94 -3.46
N PRO A 34 14.99 -12.39 -2.57
CA PRO A 34 15.49 -11.56 -1.47
C PRO A 34 16.11 -10.25 -1.94
N LEU A 35 16.87 -10.26 -3.03
CA LEU A 35 17.49 -9.06 -3.58
C LEU A 35 16.45 -8.08 -4.13
N GLN A 36 15.40 -8.60 -4.77
CA GLN A 36 14.28 -7.79 -5.27
C GLN A 36 13.51 -7.13 -4.12
N VAL A 37 13.19 -7.90 -3.07
CA VAL A 37 12.49 -7.39 -1.88
C VAL A 37 13.32 -6.32 -1.17
N LEU A 38 14.60 -6.58 -0.92
CA LEU A 38 15.48 -5.66 -0.20
C LEU A 38 15.88 -4.44 -1.03
N GLY A 39 15.96 -4.59 -2.34
CA GLY A 39 16.25 -3.51 -3.29
C GLY A 39 15.03 -2.71 -3.73
N PHE A 40 13.82 -3.02 -3.21
CA PHE A 40 12.57 -2.38 -3.65
C PHE A 40 12.34 -2.49 -5.16
N LEU A 41 12.77 -3.62 -5.74
CA LEU A 41 12.62 -3.91 -7.17
C LEU A 41 11.26 -4.54 -7.48
N ASP A 42 11.12 -5.08 -8.68
CA ASP A 42 9.91 -5.81 -9.06
C ASP A 42 9.81 -7.14 -8.28
N THR A 43 8.73 -7.28 -7.52
CA THR A 43 8.41 -8.44 -6.69
C THR A 43 7.15 -9.17 -7.18
N SER A 44 6.76 -8.95 -8.43
CA SER A 44 5.58 -9.59 -9.05
C SER A 44 5.71 -11.12 -9.11
N GLN A 45 6.94 -11.63 -9.10
CA GLN A 45 7.21 -13.07 -9.06
C GLN A 45 7.97 -13.44 -7.76
N GLY A 46 7.49 -14.49 -7.10
CA GLY A 46 8.13 -15.09 -5.93
C GLY A 46 9.27 -16.05 -6.26
N PRO A 47 9.74 -16.82 -5.26
CA PRO A 47 10.67 -17.94 -5.50
C PRO A 47 10.08 -18.98 -6.46
N ALA A 48 10.93 -19.78 -7.08
CA ALA A 48 10.52 -20.72 -8.12
C ALA A 48 9.39 -21.66 -7.68
N GLY A 49 8.31 -21.72 -8.47
CA GLY A 49 7.17 -22.62 -8.25
C GLY A 49 6.30 -22.31 -7.02
N VAL A 50 6.61 -21.25 -6.29
CA VAL A 50 5.82 -20.85 -5.10
C VAL A 50 4.52 -20.24 -5.57
N PHE A 51 3.38 -20.73 -5.05
CA PHE A 51 2.04 -20.32 -5.40
C PHE A 51 1.72 -20.39 -6.92
N ALA A 52 2.39 -21.27 -7.67
CA ALA A 52 2.26 -21.35 -9.12
C ALA A 52 0.86 -21.73 -9.58
N ASP A 53 0.14 -22.55 -8.82
CA ASP A 53 -1.20 -23.07 -9.16
C ASP A 53 -2.33 -22.21 -8.58
N ASN A 54 -2.01 -21.15 -7.85
CA ASN A 54 -3.00 -20.23 -7.30
C ASN A 54 -3.58 -19.28 -8.38
N PRO A 55 -4.77 -18.69 -8.15
CA PRO A 55 -5.36 -17.70 -9.07
C PRO A 55 -4.45 -16.52 -9.40
N TRP A 56 -3.62 -16.08 -8.43
CA TRP A 56 -2.54 -15.10 -8.63
C TRP A 56 -1.20 -15.83 -8.67
N SER A 57 -1.02 -16.53 -9.79
CA SER A 57 0.10 -17.45 -10.01
C SER A 57 1.47 -16.79 -9.80
N GLY A 58 2.28 -17.41 -8.93
CA GLY A 58 3.66 -17.01 -8.70
C GLY A 58 3.86 -15.74 -7.89
N GLU A 59 2.83 -14.99 -7.55
CA GLU A 59 2.95 -13.80 -6.70
C GLU A 59 3.11 -14.19 -5.23
N PHE A 60 4.27 -13.89 -4.64
CA PHE A 60 4.47 -14.13 -3.21
C PHE A 60 3.80 -13.07 -2.35
N SER A 61 3.99 -11.80 -2.68
CA SER A 61 3.37 -10.68 -1.96
C SER A 61 3.17 -9.49 -2.89
N ALA A 62 1.97 -9.40 -3.48
CA ALA A 62 1.62 -8.31 -4.38
C ALA A 62 1.82 -6.92 -3.74
N PRO A 63 1.44 -6.65 -2.47
CA PRO A 63 1.60 -5.31 -1.88
C PRO A 63 3.03 -4.75 -1.88
N LEU A 64 4.06 -5.59 -1.97
CA LEU A 64 5.45 -5.14 -1.92
C LEU A 64 5.83 -4.17 -3.06
N TRP A 65 5.11 -4.19 -4.18
CA TRP A 65 5.40 -3.30 -5.30
C TRP A 65 5.26 -1.82 -4.94
N THR A 66 4.46 -1.48 -3.93
CA THR A 66 4.24 -0.09 -3.52
C THR A 66 5.36 0.47 -2.66
N LEU A 67 6.17 -0.38 -2.01
CA LEU A 67 7.22 0.06 -1.08
C LEU A 67 8.26 0.97 -1.74
N ARG A 68 8.61 0.75 -3.00
CA ARG A 68 9.52 1.66 -3.74
C ARG A 68 8.97 3.08 -3.84
N TYR A 69 7.67 3.23 -3.99
CA TYR A 69 7.03 4.56 -4.07
C TYR A 69 6.94 5.22 -2.71
N GLU A 70 6.75 4.43 -1.66
CA GLU A 70 6.80 4.91 -0.28
C GLU A 70 8.20 5.45 0.06
N VAL A 71 9.25 4.71 -0.28
CA VAL A 71 10.64 5.18 -0.13
C VAL A 71 10.90 6.46 -0.94
N LEU A 72 10.43 6.53 -2.18
CA LEU A 72 10.54 7.74 -3.00
C LEU A 72 9.77 8.92 -2.37
N ALA A 73 8.61 8.69 -1.80
CA ALA A 73 7.84 9.71 -1.10
C ALA A 73 8.57 10.20 0.16
N TYR A 74 9.20 9.31 0.95
CA TYR A 74 10.03 9.70 2.10
C TYR A 74 11.26 10.50 1.67
N ILE A 75 11.94 10.12 0.58
CA ILE A 75 13.04 10.90 0.02
C ILE A 75 12.53 12.28 -0.40
N GLY A 76 11.41 12.37 -1.11
CA GLY A 76 10.78 13.63 -1.50
C GLY A 76 10.44 14.51 -0.31
N ALA A 77 9.84 13.93 0.74
CA ALA A 77 9.56 14.64 1.99
C ALA A 77 10.84 15.13 2.67
N GLY A 78 11.89 14.31 2.72
CA GLY A 78 13.20 14.69 3.25
C GLY A 78 13.80 15.87 2.49
N VAL A 79 13.75 15.85 1.17
CA VAL A 79 14.20 16.96 0.32
C VAL A 79 13.41 18.24 0.60
N LEU A 80 12.08 18.13 0.78
CA LEU A 80 11.24 19.27 1.14
C LEU A 80 11.60 19.85 2.50
N VAL A 81 11.85 19.02 3.50
CA VAL A 81 12.26 19.46 4.85
C VAL A 81 13.64 20.15 4.83
N LEU A 82 14.56 19.66 4.00
CA LEU A 82 15.90 20.24 3.86
C LEU A 82 15.93 21.47 2.92
N SER A 83 14.86 21.72 2.18
CA SER A 83 14.77 22.87 1.28
C SER A 83 14.53 24.17 2.07
N PRO A 84 14.92 25.34 1.50
CA PRO A 84 14.62 26.64 2.11
C PRO A 84 13.14 27.03 2.05
N LEU A 85 12.28 26.18 1.48
CA LEU A 85 10.84 26.44 1.38
C LEU A 85 10.20 26.35 2.76
N PRO A 86 9.48 27.38 3.21
CA PRO A 86 8.81 27.35 4.51
C PRO A 86 7.69 26.30 4.48
N TRP A 87 7.73 25.35 5.42
CA TRP A 87 6.65 24.37 5.59
C TRP A 87 5.45 25.04 6.25
N THR A 88 4.48 25.41 5.45
CA THR A 88 3.25 26.07 5.87
C THR A 88 2.03 25.28 5.38
N ARG A 89 0.84 25.61 5.92
CA ARG A 89 -0.43 25.07 5.41
C ARG A 89 -0.62 25.35 3.91
N ARG A 90 -0.13 26.49 3.42
CA ARG A 90 -0.22 26.86 2.00
C ARG A 90 0.68 25.97 1.14
N THR A 91 1.93 25.75 1.55
CA THR A 91 2.85 24.87 0.80
C THR A 91 2.35 23.43 0.79
N ALA A 92 1.79 22.92 1.90
CA ALA A 92 1.17 21.60 1.95
C ALA A 92 -0.06 21.48 1.01
N LEU A 93 -0.92 22.51 0.99
CA LEU A 93 -2.07 22.55 0.07
C LEU A 93 -1.63 22.58 -1.39
N VAL A 94 -0.66 23.42 -1.72
CA VAL A 94 -0.12 23.51 -3.09
C VAL A 94 0.47 22.18 -3.53
N LEU A 95 1.23 21.50 -2.65
CA LEU A 95 1.79 20.18 -2.93
C LEU A 95 0.69 19.16 -3.20
N TYR A 96 -0.34 19.10 -2.36
CA TYR A 96 -1.47 18.20 -2.55
C TYR A 96 -2.21 18.46 -3.86
N LEU A 97 -2.50 19.74 -4.18
CA LEU A 97 -3.18 20.09 -5.41
C LEU A 97 -2.31 19.78 -6.64
N ALA A 98 -0.99 20.05 -6.58
CA ALA A 98 -0.06 19.77 -7.66
C ALA A 98 0.06 18.27 -7.95
N THR A 99 0.17 17.43 -6.90
CA THR A 99 0.24 15.97 -7.07
C THR A 99 -1.08 15.40 -7.57
N THR A 100 -2.22 15.89 -7.09
CA THR A 100 -3.55 15.47 -7.54
C THR A 100 -3.80 15.86 -9.01
N LEU A 101 -3.45 17.09 -9.38
CA LEU A 101 -3.56 17.55 -10.77
C LEU A 101 -2.60 16.79 -11.69
N GLY A 102 -1.35 16.58 -11.23
CA GLY A 102 -0.36 15.79 -11.96
C GLY A 102 -0.86 14.37 -12.24
N HIS A 103 -1.45 13.69 -11.24
CA HIS A 103 -2.08 12.40 -11.44
C HIS A 103 -3.23 12.47 -12.46
N ALA A 104 -4.13 13.43 -12.33
CA ALA A 104 -5.28 13.57 -13.25
C ALA A 104 -4.83 13.82 -14.70
N LEU A 105 -3.83 14.67 -14.91
CA LEU A 105 -3.27 14.95 -16.24
C LEU A 105 -2.58 13.73 -16.84
N LEU A 106 -1.77 13.01 -16.07
CA LEU A 106 -1.07 11.82 -16.54
C LEU A 106 -2.03 10.66 -16.82
N SER A 107 -3.08 10.51 -16.02
CA SER A 107 -4.15 9.52 -16.27
C SER A 107 -4.93 9.80 -17.55
N GLY A 108 -5.05 11.06 -17.95
CA GLY A 108 -5.70 11.49 -19.20
C GLY A 108 -4.81 11.42 -20.45
N ALA A 109 -3.48 11.32 -20.27
CA ALA A 109 -2.52 11.38 -21.38
C ALA A 109 -2.35 10.05 -22.17
N GLY A 110 -3.05 8.98 -21.77
CA GLY A 110 -3.01 7.69 -22.44
C GLY A 110 -2.01 6.69 -21.88
N GLN A 111 -2.00 5.48 -22.45
CA GLN A 111 -1.29 4.32 -21.88
C GLN A 111 0.22 4.25 -22.22
N ASP A 112 0.77 5.20 -22.94
CA ASP A 112 2.16 5.16 -23.41
C ASP A 112 3.20 5.66 -22.39
N LEU A 113 2.74 6.05 -21.18
CA LEU A 113 3.63 6.53 -20.14
C LEU A 113 4.23 5.38 -19.33
N PRO A 114 5.53 5.48 -18.93
CA PRO A 114 6.15 4.49 -18.07
C PRO A 114 5.34 4.23 -16.79
N GLY A 115 5.09 2.96 -16.46
CA GLY A 115 4.30 2.57 -15.29
C GLY A 115 4.86 3.13 -13.96
N LEU A 116 6.18 3.34 -13.89
CA LEU A 116 6.82 4.01 -12.75
C LEU A 116 6.31 5.46 -12.58
N LEU A 117 6.15 6.19 -13.68
CA LEU A 117 5.70 7.60 -13.63
C LEU A 117 4.23 7.70 -13.22
N THR A 118 3.37 6.90 -13.86
CA THR A 118 1.94 6.89 -13.56
C THR A 118 1.64 6.44 -12.13
N ALA A 119 2.32 5.39 -11.66
CA ALA A 119 2.19 4.91 -10.28
C ALA A 119 2.74 5.92 -9.26
N SER A 120 3.88 6.56 -9.55
CA SER A 120 4.41 7.63 -8.68
C SER A 120 3.44 8.80 -8.57
N ALA A 121 2.87 9.24 -9.67
CA ALA A 121 1.87 10.31 -9.68
C ALA A 121 0.62 9.93 -8.88
N ARG A 122 0.11 8.72 -9.07
CA ARG A 122 -1.05 8.21 -8.35
C ARG A 122 -0.82 8.15 -6.85
N LEU A 123 0.31 7.58 -6.42
CA LEU A 123 0.61 7.36 -4.99
C LEU A 123 1.10 8.64 -4.29
N SER A 124 1.60 9.64 -5.02
CA SER A 124 2.04 10.91 -4.42
C SER A 124 0.87 11.74 -3.88
N ALA A 125 -0.31 11.67 -4.47
CA ALA A 125 -1.47 12.45 -4.05
C ALA A 125 -1.96 12.07 -2.63
N PRO A 126 -2.22 10.80 -2.28
CA PRO A 126 -2.59 10.43 -0.91
C PRO A 126 -1.47 10.68 0.09
N PHE A 127 -0.19 10.55 -0.29
CA PHE A 127 0.93 10.92 0.55
C PHE A 127 0.93 12.43 0.87
N ALA A 128 0.78 13.27 -0.14
CA ALA A 128 0.68 14.72 0.03
C ALA A 128 -0.58 15.13 0.82
N LEU A 129 -1.68 14.39 0.69
CA LEU A 129 -2.87 14.56 1.53
C LEU A 129 -2.56 14.31 3.01
N GLY A 130 -1.82 13.26 3.34
CA GLY A 130 -1.35 12.99 4.70
C GLY A 130 -0.51 14.15 5.26
N MET A 131 0.42 14.68 4.46
CA MET A 131 1.22 15.85 4.81
C MET A 131 0.35 17.11 5.04
N LEU A 132 -0.69 17.31 4.23
CA LEU A 132 -1.64 18.41 4.38
C LEU A 132 -2.46 18.27 5.68
N ILE A 133 -2.99 17.08 5.96
CA ILE A 133 -3.72 16.81 7.21
C ILE A 133 -2.82 17.03 8.42
N HIS A 134 -1.56 16.61 8.36
CA HIS A 134 -0.60 16.89 9.41
C HIS A 134 -0.38 18.41 9.60
N ALA A 135 -0.27 19.18 8.53
CA ALA A 135 -0.15 20.65 8.60
C ALA A 135 -1.40 21.32 9.18
N LEU A 136 -2.58 20.68 8.98
CA LEU A 136 -3.88 21.16 9.46
C LEU A 136 -4.30 20.54 10.81
N ARG A 137 -3.52 19.66 11.42
CA ARG A 137 -3.88 18.80 12.56
C ARG A 137 -4.54 19.54 13.75
N HIS A 138 -4.20 20.80 13.97
CA HIS A 138 -4.77 21.62 15.03
C HIS A 138 -6.08 22.34 14.64
N SER A 139 -6.43 22.36 13.37
CA SER A 139 -7.62 23.02 12.83
C SER A 139 -8.55 22.07 12.06
N TRP A 140 -8.12 20.82 11.85
CA TRP A 140 -8.93 19.80 11.21
C TRP A 140 -10.04 19.35 12.18
N PRO A 141 -11.31 19.37 11.78
CA PRO A 141 -12.40 18.94 12.66
C PRO A 141 -12.35 17.44 12.90
N VAL A 142 -12.37 17.01 14.17
CA VAL A 142 -12.54 15.60 14.54
C VAL A 142 -14.03 15.27 14.44
N SER A 143 -14.49 15.02 13.23
CA SER A 143 -15.91 14.85 12.88
C SER A 143 -16.04 13.87 11.70
N PRO A 144 -17.12 13.08 11.62
CA PRO A 144 -17.37 12.21 10.48
C PRO A 144 -17.81 12.97 9.22
N TRP A 145 -18.31 14.19 9.36
CA TRP A 145 -18.94 14.93 8.26
C TRP A 145 -18.03 15.21 7.06
N PRO A 146 -16.74 15.54 7.22
CA PRO A 146 -15.83 15.66 6.08
C PRO A 146 -15.71 14.36 5.26
N ALA A 147 -15.68 13.21 5.95
CA ALA A 147 -15.66 11.90 5.27
C ALA A 147 -16.99 11.64 4.54
N VAL A 148 -18.12 11.89 5.19
CA VAL A 148 -19.46 11.72 4.60
C VAL A 148 -19.61 12.62 3.35
N ALA A 149 -19.23 13.89 3.44
CA ALA A 149 -19.27 14.81 2.32
C ALA A 149 -18.37 14.34 1.17
N ALA A 150 -17.16 13.87 1.46
CA ALA A 150 -16.23 13.36 0.46
C ALA A 150 -16.74 12.08 -0.21
N VAL A 151 -17.39 11.16 0.53
CA VAL A 151 -18.10 9.98 -0.03
C VAL A 151 -19.20 10.40 -0.97
N GLY A 152 -20.00 11.41 -0.59
CA GLY A 152 -21.07 11.95 -1.45
C GLY A 152 -20.52 12.50 -2.77
N VAL A 153 -19.44 13.28 -2.72
CA VAL A 153 -18.81 13.81 -3.93
C VAL A 153 -18.16 12.69 -4.75
N TRP A 154 -17.50 11.73 -4.12
CA TRP A 154 -16.96 10.55 -4.80
C TRP A 154 -18.04 9.80 -5.57
N TRP A 155 -19.18 9.55 -4.94
CA TRP A 155 -20.31 8.86 -5.57
C TRP A 155 -20.86 9.64 -6.77
N LEU A 156 -21.00 10.95 -6.65
CA LEU A 156 -21.44 11.83 -7.75
C LEU A 156 -20.41 11.95 -8.87
N ALA A 157 -19.12 11.87 -8.52
CA ALA A 157 -18.02 11.94 -9.50
C ALA A 157 -17.98 10.69 -10.41
N GLY A 158 -18.49 9.54 -9.96
CA GLY A 158 -18.59 8.31 -10.74
C GLY A 158 -17.25 7.87 -11.31
N ALA A 159 -17.16 7.75 -12.64
CA ALA A 159 -15.93 7.34 -13.34
C ALA A 159 -15.04 8.54 -13.74
N SER A 160 -15.30 9.75 -13.24
CA SER A 160 -14.48 10.92 -13.57
C SER A 160 -13.11 10.88 -12.87
N PRO A 161 -12.12 11.64 -13.37
CA PRO A 161 -10.80 11.76 -12.72
C PRO A 161 -10.84 12.32 -11.29
N LEU A 162 -11.97 12.90 -10.88
CA LEU A 162 -12.18 13.42 -9.53
C LEU A 162 -12.57 12.34 -8.52
N ALA A 163 -13.02 11.16 -8.94
CA ALA A 163 -13.47 10.10 -8.04
C ALA A 163 -12.36 9.66 -7.09
N GLU A 164 -11.17 9.34 -7.58
CA GLU A 164 -10.06 8.86 -6.75
C GLU A 164 -9.58 9.90 -5.72
N PRO A 165 -9.37 11.18 -6.03
CA PRO A 165 -9.07 12.22 -5.03
C PRO A 165 -10.10 12.33 -3.91
N PHE A 166 -11.38 12.26 -4.23
CA PHE A 166 -12.44 12.33 -3.20
C PHE A 166 -12.55 11.05 -2.39
N LEU A 167 -12.29 9.88 -2.98
CA LEU A 167 -12.16 8.63 -2.22
C LEU A 167 -11.00 8.70 -1.23
N ASN A 168 -9.84 9.17 -1.66
CA ASN A 168 -8.69 9.36 -0.79
C ASN A 168 -8.97 10.33 0.36
N LEU A 169 -9.69 11.43 0.07
CA LEU A 169 -10.11 12.39 1.09
C LEU A 169 -11.11 11.76 2.07
N ALA A 170 -12.07 10.97 1.58
CA ALA A 170 -13.05 10.28 2.41
C ALA A 170 -12.38 9.28 3.36
N LEU A 171 -11.46 8.46 2.84
CA LEU A 171 -10.69 7.51 3.63
C LEU A 171 -9.82 8.22 4.67
N ALA A 172 -9.08 9.25 4.27
CA ALA A 172 -8.21 10.00 5.18
C ALA A 172 -9.01 10.70 6.29
N ALA A 173 -10.13 11.35 5.96
CA ALA A 173 -10.99 12.02 6.93
C ALA A 173 -11.68 11.02 7.87
N GLY A 174 -12.14 9.87 7.33
CA GLY A 174 -12.76 8.81 8.11
C GLY A 174 -11.77 8.16 9.09
N LEU A 175 -10.58 7.81 8.62
CA LEU A 175 -9.52 7.25 9.47
C LEU A 175 -9.08 8.24 10.55
N PHE A 176 -8.92 9.53 10.20
CA PHE A 176 -8.59 10.57 11.16
C PHE A 176 -9.69 10.71 12.22
N TRP A 177 -10.95 10.69 11.82
CA TRP A 177 -12.06 10.73 12.77
C TRP A 177 -12.05 9.51 13.69
N ILE A 178 -11.92 8.28 13.16
CA ILE A 178 -11.88 7.04 13.96
C ILE A 178 -10.70 7.08 14.95
N ALA A 179 -9.53 7.55 14.51
CA ALA A 179 -8.31 7.57 15.32
C ALA A 179 -8.35 8.58 16.47
N PHE A 180 -9.04 9.71 16.28
CA PHE A 180 -9.00 10.83 17.24
C PHE A 180 -10.35 11.18 17.87
N ALA A 181 -11.46 10.59 17.44
CA ALA A 181 -12.75 10.80 18.08
C ALA A 181 -12.74 10.22 19.50
N PRO A 182 -13.40 10.89 20.46
CA PRO A 182 -13.59 10.38 21.81
C PRO A 182 -14.64 9.26 21.82
N LEU A 183 -14.33 8.14 21.16
CA LEU A 183 -15.16 6.94 21.15
C LEU A 183 -14.97 6.23 22.49
N GLY A 184 -15.80 6.60 23.47
CA GLY A 184 -15.72 6.08 24.84
C GLY A 184 -15.70 4.56 24.88
N GLY A 185 -14.76 3.98 25.63
CA GLY A 185 -14.66 2.54 25.89
C GLY A 185 -13.75 1.76 24.94
N LEU A 186 -13.16 2.38 23.90
CA LEU A 186 -12.12 1.71 23.15
C LEU A 186 -10.81 1.64 23.97
N PRO A 187 -10.15 0.47 23.97
CA PRO A 187 -8.88 0.32 24.67
C PRO A 187 -7.88 1.36 24.18
N THR A 188 -6.99 1.74 25.05
CA THR A 188 -5.93 2.71 24.79
C THR A 188 -5.01 2.21 23.67
N TRP A 189 -5.34 2.53 22.42
CA TRP A 189 -4.59 2.16 21.20
C TRP A 189 -3.08 2.44 21.33
N HIS A 190 -2.72 3.50 22.07
CA HIS A 190 -1.32 3.86 22.32
C HIS A 190 -0.53 2.82 23.16
N ARG A 191 -1.19 1.82 23.73
CA ARG A 191 -0.55 0.71 24.45
C ARG A 191 -0.40 -0.55 23.61
N MET A 192 -1.00 -0.59 22.42
CA MET A 192 -0.87 -1.72 21.50
C MET A 192 0.42 -1.58 20.69
N PRO A 193 1.16 -2.66 20.47
CA PRO A 193 2.26 -2.66 19.52
C PRO A 193 1.74 -2.29 18.12
N ASP A 194 2.53 -1.56 17.35
CA ASP A 194 2.20 -1.27 15.96
C ASP A 194 2.45 -2.51 15.10
N TRP A 195 1.38 -3.22 14.77
CA TRP A 195 1.42 -4.40 13.89
C TRP A 195 1.10 -4.06 12.43
N SER A 196 0.80 -2.80 12.12
CA SER A 196 0.31 -2.39 10.79
C SER A 196 1.26 -2.82 9.68
N TYR A 197 2.55 -2.62 9.86
CA TYR A 197 3.56 -3.02 8.89
C TYR A 197 3.67 -4.56 8.75
N GLY A 198 3.60 -5.28 9.88
CA GLY A 198 3.57 -6.74 9.86
C GLY A 198 2.37 -7.28 9.09
N ILE A 199 1.18 -6.80 9.41
CA ILE A 199 -0.04 -7.16 8.68
C ILE A 199 0.10 -6.82 7.21
N TYR A 200 0.59 -5.62 6.86
CA TYR A 200 0.75 -5.18 5.48
C TYR A 200 1.64 -6.12 4.64
N ILE A 201 2.75 -6.62 5.18
CA ILE A 201 3.67 -7.48 4.41
C ILE A 201 3.27 -8.97 4.42
N TRP A 202 2.52 -9.43 5.46
CA TRP A 202 2.20 -10.84 5.63
C TRP A 202 0.79 -11.23 5.18
N HIS A 203 -0.18 -10.32 5.14
CA HIS A 203 -1.57 -10.68 4.79
C HIS A 203 -1.67 -11.42 3.45
N TYR A 204 -0.96 -10.94 2.43
CA TYR A 204 -1.05 -11.53 1.09
C TYR A 204 -0.41 -12.93 1.01
N PRO A 205 0.83 -13.17 1.51
CA PRO A 205 1.38 -14.52 1.63
C PRO A 205 0.49 -15.49 2.41
N VAL A 206 -0.17 -15.03 3.49
CA VAL A 206 -1.12 -15.85 4.25
C VAL A 206 -2.35 -16.20 3.41
N MET A 207 -2.94 -15.23 2.70
CA MET A 207 -4.05 -15.50 1.78
C MET A 207 -3.68 -16.51 0.69
N GLN A 208 -2.49 -16.36 0.10
CA GLN A 208 -1.97 -17.31 -0.89
C GLN A 208 -1.78 -18.71 -0.29
N ALA A 209 -1.24 -18.81 0.94
CA ALA A 209 -1.08 -20.10 1.62
C ALA A 209 -2.43 -20.77 1.93
N VAL A 210 -3.46 -20.01 2.32
CA VAL A 210 -4.82 -20.53 2.50
C VAL A 210 -5.35 -21.13 1.20
N LEU A 211 -5.15 -20.46 0.06
CA LEU A 211 -5.60 -20.96 -1.24
C LEU A 211 -4.86 -22.22 -1.70
N VAL A 212 -3.62 -22.45 -1.24
CA VAL A 212 -2.92 -23.73 -1.45
C VAL A 212 -3.59 -24.86 -0.66
N MET A 213 -4.01 -24.57 0.59
CA MET A 213 -4.63 -25.57 1.47
C MET A 213 -6.09 -25.83 1.13
N ASP A 214 -6.80 -24.78 0.72
CA ASP A 214 -8.20 -24.84 0.29
C ASP A 214 -8.40 -23.97 -0.96
N PRO A 215 -8.27 -24.56 -2.17
CA PRO A 215 -8.49 -23.84 -3.42
C PRO A 215 -9.93 -23.28 -3.60
N GLY A 216 -10.88 -23.75 -2.79
CA GLY A 216 -12.27 -23.28 -2.78
C GLY A 216 -12.54 -22.15 -1.80
N ALA A 217 -11.55 -21.75 -0.99
CA ALA A 217 -11.73 -20.71 0.02
C ALA A 217 -12.18 -19.38 -0.62
N GLY A 218 -13.24 -18.80 -0.06
CA GLY A 218 -13.81 -17.54 -0.52
C GLY A 218 -13.03 -16.31 -0.03
N PRO A 219 -13.36 -15.11 -0.55
CA PRO A 219 -12.69 -13.88 -0.15
C PRO A 219 -12.79 -13.55 1.35
N VAL A 220 -13.87 -13.95 2.00
CA VAL A 220 -14.08 -13.72 3.44
C VAL A 220 -13.16 -14.62 4.26
N GLU A 221 -13.04 -15.90 3.90
CA GLU A 221 -12.21 -16.89 4.59
C GLU A 221 -10.73 -16.54 4.47
N THR A 222 -10.27 -16.23 3.26
CA THR A 222 -8.90 -15.79 3.01
C THR A 222 -8.58 -14.45 3.72
N GLY A 223 -9.52 -13.49 3.70
CA GLY A 223 -9.36 -12.21 4.38
C GLY A 223 -9.30 -12.34 5.90
N LEU A 224 -10.14 -13.17 6.50
CA LEU A 224 -10.10 -13.41 7.95
C LEU A 224 -8.82 -14.12 8.38
N ALA A 225 -8.34 -15.11 7.62
CA ALA A 225 -7.07 -15.77 7.90
C ALA A 225 -5.87 -14.81 7.85
N ALA A 226 -5.94 -13.76 7.05
CA ALA A 226 -4.89 -12.74 6.93
C ALA A 226 -4.85 -11.75 8.11
N LEU A 227 -5.90 -11.73 8.96
CA LEU A 227 -6.00 -10.83 10.13
C LEU A 227 -5.59 -11.52 11.45
N VAL A 228 -5.44 -12.85 11.45
CA VAL A 228 -5.03 -13.67 12.62
C VAL A 228 -3.54 -13.90 12.61
#